data_c469aee1a4c097b74841d29b874f53b1
#
_entry.id   c469aee1a4c097b74841d29b874f53b1
#
_cell.length_a   1.000
_cell.length_b   1.000
_cell.length_c   1.000
_cell.angle_alpha   90.00
_cell.angle_beta   90.00
_cell.angle_gamma   90.00
#
_symmetry.space_group_name_H-M   'P 1'
#
loop_
_entity.id
_entity.type
_entity.pdbx_description
1 polymer ?
#
loop_
_entity_poly.entity_id
_entity_poly.type
_entity_poly.pdbx_seq_one_letter_code
_entity_poly.pdbx_strand_id
1 'polypeptide(L)'
;MIFEPDIFSKKIPIWKPIEGEKINFFKLLCKSIPNRYISDISAIYYSGAFEINSSNYRIESTKGKSILLKKWPIGTDEKSIEKIQKLINWLFDKNIPVAYSGSFVDKKFVFLFDESLWSFNLFYEGNYYTGLNNEIESAAKITGMLARTLFDLPSELNPEKGPIHLSSNDDFMINKMAEERNNWSDYFGSENASLLNLHWDHIYSTWNNLYKNDLTCGLIVPCHFDMHPHNLIAKDGEVVAVLDFDSCKKMPLGYSLAFNALKQCRQFLSLSKENISYKQVADNYLKNLISAISLEEVSSYDFLSLSKAEVMRRICLIFRINLLDNNSDWNHVLPIQIAHLFEADILFKN
;
A
#
# COMPACT_ATOMS: atom_id res chain seq x y z
N MET A 1 16.45 -16.01 -2.40
CA MET A 1 15.85 -15.07 -1.46
C MET A 1 14.34 -15.10 -1.65
N ILE A 2 13.70 -16.09 -1.06
CA ILE A 2 12.26 -16.29 -1.13
C ILE A 2 11.72 -16.01 0.27
N PHE A 3 10.67 -15.18 0.36
CA PHE A 3 10.06 -14.74 1.62
C PHE A 3 11.01 -14.05 2.60
N GLU A 4 11.87 -13.17 2.12
CA GLU A 4 12.55 -12.24 3.04
C GLU A 4 11.55 -11.19 3.56
N PRO A 5 11.62 -10.85 4.87
CA PRO A 5 10.78 -9.79 5.40
C PRO A 5 11.01 -8.51 4.61
N ASP A 6 9.95 -7.78 4.32
CA ASP A 6 10.08 -6.43 3.79
C ASP A 6 11.00 -5.63 4.72
N ILE A 7 12.01 -4.96 4.17
CA ILE A 7 12.94 -4.14 4.95
C ILE A 7 12.23 -3.12 5.83
N PHE A 8 11.03 -2.72 5.43
CA PHE A 8 10.18 -1.82 6.19
C PHE A 8 9.38 -2.52 7.30
N SER A 9 9.10 -3.82 7.19
CA SER A 9 8.31 -4.56 8.17
C SER A 9 9.03 -4.81 9.50
N LYS A 10 10.35 -4.67 9.54
CA LYS A 10 11.14 -4.74 10.77
C LYS A 10 11.20 -3.40 11.53
N LYS A 11 10.66 -2.33 10.96
CA LYS A 11 10.72 -1.00 11.54
C LYS A 11 9.35 -0.63 12.10
N ILE A 12 9.20 -0.78 13.41
CA ILE A 12 8.20 -0.01 14.15
C ILE A 12 8.45 1.46 13.81
N PRO A 13 7.41 2.28 13.55
CA PRO A 13 7.62 3.71 13.34
C PRO A 13 8.43 4.27 14.50
N ILE A 14 9.66 4.68 14.22
CA ILE A 14 10.49 5.30 15.27
C ILE A 14 10.03 6.74 15.37
N TRP A 15 9.27 7.01 16.42
CA TRP A 15 8.84 8.33 16.76
C TRP A 15 9.95 9.06 17.49
N LYS A 16 10.49 10.14 16.89
CA LYS A 16 11.50 10.99 17.51
C LYS A 16 10.82 12.20 18.11
N PRO A 17 11.08 12.55 19.38
CA PRO A 17 10.50 13.73 20.01
C PRO A 17 10.93 15.00 19.27
N ILE A 18 10.01 15.95 19.16
CA ILE A 18 10.29 17.31 18.70
C ILE A 18 10.51 18.17 19.92
N GLU A 19 11.62 18.90 19.92
CA GLU A 19 12.04 19.77 21.00
C GLU A 19 12.31 21.21 20.52
N GLY A 20 12.44 22.14 21.46
CA GLY A 20 12.81 23.52 21.19
C GLY A 20 11.73 24.35 20.49
N GLU A 21 12.16 25.30 19.65
CA GLU A 21 11.28 26.28 19.00
C GLU A 21 10.23 25.66 18.07
N LYS A 22 10.51 24.48 17.50
CA LYS A 22 9.56 23.76 16.65
C LYS A 22 8.26 23.39 17.36
N ILE A 23 8.27 23.23 18.68
CA ILE A 23 7.06 22.98 19.47
C ILE A 23 6.05 24.11 19.32
N ASN A 24 6.51 25.36 19.28
CA ASN A 24 5.62 26.50 19.15
C ASN A 24 4.90 26.53 17.80
N PHE A 25 5.57 26.12 16.74
CA PHE A 25 4.95 25.96 15.41
C PHE A 25 3.74 24.98 15.50
N PHE A 26 3.94 23.80 16.07
CA PHE A 26 2.86 22.81 16.22
C PHE A 26 1.77 23.26 17.19
N LYS A 27 2.10 23.96 18.25
CA LYS A 27 1.10 24.53 19.16
C LYS A 27 0.21 25.56 18.44
N LEU A 28 0.75 26.33 17.51
CA LEU A 28 -0.04 27.27 16.68
C LEU A 28 -0.92 26.51 15.70
N LEU A 29 -0.36 25.54 14.97
CA LEU A 29 -1.13 24.71 14.05
C LEU A 29 -2.28 23.99 14.76
N CYS A 30 -2.04 23.41 15.93
CA CYS A 30 -3.03 22.69 16.70
C CYS A 30 -4.18 23.57 17.23
N LYS A 31 -4.05 24.91 17.27
CA LYS A 31 -5.18 25.81 17.57
C LYS A 31 -6.30 25.72 16.52
N SER A 32 -6.00 25.29 15.31
CA SER A 32 -6.99 25.03 14.27
C SER A 32 -7.71 23.69 14.42
N ILE A 33 -7.28 22.83 15.36
CA ILE A 33 -7.88 21.54 15.64
C ILE A 33 -8.88 21.68 16.80
N PRO A 34 -10.14 21.20 16.64
CA PRO A 34 -11.13 21.28 17.70
C PRO A 34 -10.70 20.55 18.98
N ASN A 35 -10.99 21.12 20.15
CA ASN A 35 -10.63 20.57 21.46
C ASN A 35 -11.18 19.16 21.72
N ARG A 36 -12.22 18.73 21.00
CA ARG A 36 -12.73 17.35 21.09
C ARG A 36 -11.75 16.30 20.57
N TYR A 37 -10.80 16.69 19.73
CA TYR A 37 -9.74 15.79 19.23
C TYR A 37 -8.48 15.92 20.05
N ILE A 38 -8.09 17.16 20.37
CA ILE A 38 -6.88 17.45 21.15
C ILE A 38 -7.11 18.68 22.02
N SER A 39 -6.75 18.61 23.30
CA SER A 39 -6.89 19.76 24.21
C SER A 39 -5.53 20.26 24.68
N ASP A 40 -4.81 19.48 25.48
CA ASP A 40 -3.53 19.87 26.04
C ASP A 40 -2.43 19.00 25.46
N ILE A 41 -1.56 19.58 24.64
CA ILE A 41 -0.45 18.86 24.00
C ILE A 41 0.57 18.49 25.06
N SER A 42 0.79 17.19 25.23
CA SER A 42 1.80 16.64 26.14
C SER A 42 3.12 16.34 25.44
N ALA A 43 3.07 15.85 24.20
CA ALA A 43 4.25 15.52 23.40
C ALA A 43 3.97 15.60 21.91
N ILE A 44 5.03 15.83 21.15
CA ILE A 44 5.00 15.85 19.68
C ILE A 44 6.17 15.02 19.18
N TYR A 45 5.88 14.13 18.23
CA TYR A 45 6.86 13.24 17.64
C TYR A 45 6.85 13.36 16.13
N TYR A 46 7.99 13.13 15.53
CA TYR A 46 8.18 13.07 14.09
C TYR A 46 8.55 11.66 13.66
N SER A 47 7.92 11.19 12.60
CA SER A 47 8.33 10.00 11.87
C SER A 47 8.65 10.40 10.44
N GLY A 48 9.94 10.35 10.08
CA GLY A 48 10.40 10.58 8.71
C GLY A 48 10.64 9.30 7.93
N ALA A 49 10.05 8.18 8.36
CA ALA A 49 10.58 6.87 8.01
C ALA A 49 10.36 6.42 6.56
N PHE A 50 9.30 6.86 5.87
CA PHE A 50 8.89 6.16 4.64
C PHE A 50 8.45 7.04 3.46
N GLU A 51 8.27 8.32 3.63
CA GLU A 51 7.81 9.20 2.55
C GLU A 51 8.86 10.26 2.24
N ILE A 52 9.39 10.21 1.03
CA ILE A 52 10.39 11.18 0.55
C ILE A 52 9.81 12.61 0.55
N ASN A 53 8.50 12.76 0.40
CA ASN A 53 7.84 14.03 0.17
C ASN A 53 6.77 14.42 1.19
N SER A 54 6.34 13.54 2.09
CA SER A 54 5.39 13.86 3.16
C SER A 54 5.98 13.64 4.54
N SER A 55 5.47 14.38 5.52
CA SER A 55 5.94 14.26 6.90
C SER A 55 4.76 13.96 7.82
N ASN A 56 4.93 12.94 8.65
CA ASN A 56 3.93 12.53 9.63
C ASN A 56 4.38 12.91 11.04
N TYR A 57 3.44 13.50 11.80
CA TYR A 57 3.67 13.94 13.17
C TYR A 57 2.61 13.37 14.08
N ARG A 58 3.05 12.67 15.13
CA ARG A 58 2.16 12.21 16.19
C ARG A 58 2.08 13.30 17.26
N ILE A 59 0.86 13.73 17.55
CA ILE A 59 0.58 14.68 18.62
C ILE A 59 -0.15 13.94 19.73
N GLU A 60 0.42 13.96 20.91
CA GLU A 60 -0.19 13.39 22.13
C GLU A 60 -0.85 14.48 22.95
N SER A 61 -2.00 14.16 23.50
CA SER A 61 -2.75 15.03 24.41
C SER A 61 -2.84 14.41 25.81
N THR A 62 -2.79 15.25 26.84
CA THR A 62 -3.03 14.81 28.22
C THR A 62 -4.48 14.44 28.45
N LYS A 63 -5.39 15.01 27.69
CA LYS A 63 -6.85 14.79 27.77
C LYS A 63 -7.37 14.57 26.36
N GLY A 64 -7.52 13.34 25.96
CA GLY A 64 -8.04 13.04 24.62
C GLY A 64 -7.26 11.96 23.89
N LYS A 65 -7.53 11.84 22.61
CA LYS A 65 -6.88 10.86 21.75
C LYS A 65 -5.64 11.48 21.14
N SER A 66 -4.62 10.67 20.90
CA SER A 66 -3.51 11.07 20.03
C SER A 66 -4.01 11.23 18.60
N ILE A 67 -3.39 12.14 17.86
CA ILE A 67 -3.67 12.36 16.44
C ILE A 67 -2.40 12.22 15.61
N LEU A 68 -2.57 11.89 14.34
CA LEU A 68 -1.54 11.90 13.32
C LEU A 68 -1.79 13.10 12.40
N LEU A 69 -0.90 14.08 12.43
CA LEU A 69 -0.86 15.17 11.45
C LEU A 69 -0.03 14.73 10.24
N LYS A 70 -0.58 14.88 9.05
CA LYS A 70 0.13 14.68 7.78
C LYS A 70 0.36 16.04 7.11
N LYS A 71 1.64 16.36 6.86
CA LYS A 71 2.03 17.44 5.97
C LYS A 71 2.08 16.89 4.54
N TRP A 72 1.34 17.50 3.65
CA TRP A 72 1.28 17.07 2.25
C TRP A 72 2.42 17.69 1.44
N PRO A 73 2.89 17.00 0.38
CA PRO A 73 3.89 17.56 -0.54
C PRO A 73 3.43 18.87 -1.16
N ILE A 74 4.38 19.74 -1.44
CA ILE A 74 4.11 21.00 -2.15
C ILE A 74 3.54 20.68 -3.54
N GLY A 75 2.46 21.36 -3.91
CA GLY A 75 1.77 21.14 -5.19
C GLY A 75 0.68 20.07 -5.16
N THR A 76 0.46 19.41 -4.00
CA THR A 76 -0.69 18.51 -3.86
C THR A 76 -1.99 19.31 -3.94
N ASP A 77 -2.97 18.79 -4.71
CA ASP A 77 -4.28 19.45 -4.85
C ASP A 77 -5.13 19.30 -3.58
N GLU A 78 -5.60 20.40 -3.02
CA GLU A 78 -6.42 20.45 -1.82
C GLU A 78 -7.71 19.60 -1.98
N LYS A 79 -8.35 19.65 -3.16
CA LYS A 79 -9.58 18.91 -3.43
C LYS A 79 -9.36 17.39 -3.42
N SER A 80 -8.21 16.95 -3.91
CA SER A 80 -7.82 15.54 -3.88
C SER A 80 -7.65 15.06 -2.45
N ILE A 81 -6.98 15.84 -1.59
CA ILE A 81 -6.83 15.52 -0.16
C ILE A 81 -8.21 15.46 0.52
N GLU A 82 -9.03 16.50 0.32
CA GLU A 82 -10.40 16.56 0.86
C GLU A 82 -11.22 15.31 0.50
N LYS A 83 -11.10 14.85 -0.74
CA LYS A 83 -11.80 13.67 -1.24
C LYS A 83 -11.35 12.39 -0.53
N ILE A 84 -10.02 12.23 -0.35
CA ILE A 84 -9.43 11.11 0.39
C ILE A 84 -9.94 11.10 1.84
N GLN A 85 -9.94 12.25 2.52
CA GLN A 85 -10.41 12.34 3.90
C GLN A 85 -11.91 12.01 4.03
N LYS A 86 -12.73 12.45 3.07
CA LYS A 86 -14.16 12.09 3.00
C LYS A 86 -14.37 10.60 2.74
N LEU A 87 -13.55 9.98 1.86
CA LEU A 87 -13.57 8.55 1.63
C LEU A 87 -13.27 7.77 2.91
N ILE A 88 -12.23 8.16 3.66
CA ILE A 88 -11.86 7.53 4.92
C ILE A 88 -13.03 7.59 5.91
N ASN A 89 -13.68 8.75 6.07
CA ASN A 89 -14.80 8.88 6.99
C ASN A 89 -16.03 8.08 6.54
N TRP A 90 -16.30 8.05 5.23
CA TRP A 90 -17.37 7.21 4.70
C TRP A 90 -17.13 5.72 5.00
N LEU A 91 -15.89 5.24 4.85
CA LEU A 91 -15.50 3.87 5.21
C LEU A 91 -15.63 3.61 6.72
N PHE A 92 -15.23 4.59 7.55
CA PHE A 92 -15.37 4.50 9.01
C PHE A 92 -16.85 4.35 9.40
N ASP A 93 -17.75 5.13 8.79
CA ASP A 93 -19.20 5.06 9.02
C ASP A 93 -19.82 3.71 8.55
N LYS A 94 -19.11 2.99 7.67
CA LYS A 94 -19.42 1.61 7.23
C LYS A 94 -18.76 0.53 8.10
N ASN A 95 -18.20 0.89 9.24
CA ASN A 95 -17.49 0.00 10.17
C ASN A 95 -16.25 -0.69 9.55
N ILE A 96 -15.63 -0.10 8.55
CA ILE A 96 -14.32 -0.52 8.09
C ILE A 96 -13.26 0.09 9.04
N PRO A 97 -12.30 -0.70 9.55
CA PRO A 97 -11.26 -0.20 10.43
C PRO A 97 -10.29 0.69 9.65
N VAL A 98 -10.54 1.98 9.68
CA VAL A 98 -9.70 3.01 9.05
C VAL A 98 -9.39 4.10 10.06
N ALA A 99 -8.28 4.81 9.84
CA ALA A 99 -7.90 5.92 10.70
C ALA A 99 -8.84 7.12 10.45
N TYR A 100 -9.87 7.29 11.31
CA TYR A 100 -10.87 8.36 11.18
C TYR A 100 -10.23 9.72 10.94
N SER A 101 -10.71 10.41 9.91
CA SER A 101 -10.21 11.74 9.55
C SER A 101 -10.94 12.84 10.32
N GLY A 102 -10.16 13.65 11.03
CA GLY A 102 -10.70 14.80 11.75
C GLY A 102 -10.87 16.02 10.86
N SER A 103 -11.85 16.87 11.21
CA SER A 103 -12.02 18.17 10.58
C SER A 103 -11.48 19.29 11.46
N PHE A 104 -10.84 20.29 10.85
CA PHE A 104 -10.41 21.51 11.51
C PHE A 104 -11.58 22.38 12.01
N VAL A 105 -11.30 23.50 12.68
CA VAL A 105 -12.32 24.37 13.29
C VAL A 105 -13.28 24.96 12.24
N ASP A 106 -12.78 25.21 11.03
CA ASP A 106 -13.56 25.67 9.88
C ASP A 106 -14.39 24.58 9.19
N LYS A 107 -14.41 23.37 9.77
CA LYS A 107 -15.07 22.14 9.28
C LYS A 107 -14.48 21.56 8.00
N LYS A 108 -13.33 22.02 7.54
CA LYS A 108 -12.57 21.43 6.44
C LYS A 108 -11.70 20.28 6.94
N PHE A 109 -11.38 19.34 6.06
CA PHE A 109 -10.43 18.26 6.33
C PHE A 109 -8.98 18.64 6.02
N VAL A 110 -8.79 19.76 5.31
CA VAL A 110 -7.49 20.28 4.92
C VAL A 110 -7.34 21.69 5.44
N PHE A 111 -6.18 22.02 5.94
CA PHE A 111 -5.85 23.31 6.49
C PHE A 111 -4.52 23.82 5.91
N LEU A 112 -4.54 25.01 5.33
CA LEU A 112 -3.33 25.66 4.85
C LEU A 112 -2.65 26.38 6.02
N PHE A 113 -1.43 25.98 6.34
CA PHE A 113 -0.63 26.58 7.38
C PHE A 113 0.86 26.58 6.95
N ASP A 114 1.51 27.72 7.06
CA ASP A 114 2.92 27.91 6.68
C ASP A 114 3.22 27.33 5.27
N GLU A 115 2.46 27.82 4.28
CA GLU A 115 2.57 27.46 2.85
C GLU A 115 2.39 25.97 2.54
N SER A 116 1.94 25.18 3.51
CA SER A 116 1.77 23.75 3.36
C SER A 116 0.33 23.34 3.68
N LEU A 117 -0.15 22.30 2.99
CA LEU A 117 -1.43 21.70 3.28
C LEU A 117 -1.25 20.62 4.36
N TRP A 118 -2.17 20.60 5.31
CA TRP A 118 -2.19 19.70 6.45
C TRP A 118 -3.53 19.00 6.55
N SER A 119 -3.51 17.73 6.94
CA SER A 119 -4.68 16.98 7.39
C SER A 119 -4.33 16.23 8.67
N PHE A 120 -5.35 15.72 9.38
CA PHE A 120 -5.10 14.87 10.53
C PHE A 120 -6.10 13.72 10.63
N ASN A 121 -5.60 12.62 11.19
CA ASN A 121 -6.38 11.43 11.49
C ASN A 121 -6.25 11.08 12.98
N LEU A 122 -7.20 10.35 13.53
CA LEU A 122 -7.01 9.74 14.84
C LEU A 122 -5.85 8.75 14.79
N PHE A 123 -4.99 8.80 15.78
CA PHE A 123 -3.89 7.86 15.90
C PHE A 123 -4.39 6.54 16.52
N TYR A 124 -4.06 5.43 15.88
CA TYR A 124 -4.36 4.10 16.37
C TYR A 124 -3.09 3.45 16.90
N GLU A 125 -3.14 2.96 18.13
CA GLU A 125 -2.04 2.22 18.72
C GLU A 125 -2.04 0.77 18.20
N GLY A 126 -0.87 0.29 17.87
CA GLY A 126 -0.63 -1.06 17.36
C GLY A 126 0.73 -1.13 16.69
N ASN A 127 1.00 -2.28 16.12
CA ASN A 127 2.21 -2.53 15.34
C ASN A 127 1.84 -2.65 13.87
N TYR A 128 2.82 -2.52 13.00
CA TYR A 128 2.62 -2.91 11.62
C TYR A 128 2.32 -4.41 11.53
N TYR A 129 1.46 -4.75 10.59
CA TYR A 129 1.04 -6.11 10.30
C TYR A 129 2.24 -7.04 10.12
N THR A 130 2.22 -8.16 10.82
CA THR A 130 3.20 -9.24 10.73
C THR A 130 2.60 -10.51 10.12
N GLY A 131 1.30 -10.64 10.17
CA GLY A 131 0.54 -11.83 9.83
C GLY A 131 0.48 -12.88 10.94
N LEU A 132 1.26 -12.71 12.02
CA LEU A 132 1.29 -13.62 13.15
C LEU A 132 0.04 -13.48 14.04
N ASN A 133 -0.16 -14.42 14.97
CA ASN A 133 -1.22 -14.34 15.99
C ASN A 133 -2.63 -14.04 15.44
N ASN A 134 -3.03 -14.68 14.35
CA ASN A 134 -4.31 -14.50 13.63
C ASN A 134 -4.42 -13.20 12.81
N GLU A 135 -3.43 -12.34 12.79
CA GLU A 135 -3.44 -11.13 11.98
C GLU A 135 -3.70 -11.42 10.49
N ILE A 136 -3.18 -12.56 9.97
CA ILE A 136 -3.37 -12.94 8.56
C ILE A 136 -4.85 -13.20 8.22
N GLU A 137 -5.60 -13.83 9.11
CA GLU A 137 -7.04 -14.06 8.92
C GLU A 137 -7.81 -12.74 9.01
N SER A 138 -7.45 -11.90 10.00
CA SER A 138 -8.04 -10.58 10.16
C SER A 138 -7.78 -9.71 8.92
N ALA A 139 -6.56 -9.69 8.40
CA ALA A 139 -6.21 -8.93 7.21
C ALA A 139 -6.97 -9.42 5.97
N ALA A 140 -7.10 -10.73 5.78
CA ALA A 140 -7.89 -11.29 4.68
C ALA A 140 -9.36 -10.85 4.74
N LYS A 141 -9.97 -10.93 5.92
CA LYS A 141 -11.36 -10.48 6.15
C LYS A 141 -11.52 -8.99 5.88
N ILE A 142 -10.61 -8.16 6.42
CA ILE A 142 -10.65 -6.69 6.21
C ILE A 142 -10.44 -6.33 4.74
N THR A 143 -9.54 -7.02 4.04
CA THR A 143 -9.34 -6.82 2.59
C THR A 143 -10.62 -7.10 1.81
N GLY A 144 -11.31 -8.21 2.11
CA GLY A 144 -12.59 -8.55 1.49
C GLY A 144 -13.72 -7.58 1.83
N MET A 145 -13.88 -7.23 3.12
CA MET A 145 -14.88 -6.26 3.59
C MET A 145 -14.67 -4.88 2.95
N LEU A 146 -13.42 -4.39 2.92
CA LEU A 146 -13.08 -3.12 2.30
C LEU A 146 -13.41 -3.13 0.80
N ALA A 147 -12.99 -4.17 0.08
CA ALA A 147 -13.30 -4.30 -1.34
C ALA A 147 -14.82 -4.32 -1.58
N ARG A 148 -15.58 -5.08 -0.81
CA ARG A 148 -17.04 -5.13 -0.91
C ARG A 148 -17.67 -3.76 -0.64
N THR A 149 -17.20 -3.07 0.40
CA THR A 149 -17.73 -1.75 0.77
C THR A 149 -17.46 -0.73 -0.33
N LEU A 150 -16.26 -0.75 -0.93
CA LEU A 150 -15.89 0.18 -2.00
C LEU A 150 -16.74 0.02 -3.27
N PHE A 151 -17.43 -1.11 -3.48
CA PHE A 151 -18.39 -1.27 -4.56
C PHE A 151 -19.55 -0.27 -4.45
N ASP A 152 -19.99 0.01 -3.24
CA ASP A 152 -21.12 0.90 -2.97
C ASP A 152 -20.69 2.36 -2.74
N LEU A 153 -19.44 2.69 -3.12
CA LEU A 153 -18.87 4.02 -2.94
C LEU A 153 -19.66 5.07 -3.75
N PRO A 154 -20.11 6.17 -3.12
CA PRO A 154 -20.74 7.28 -3.81
C PRO A 154 -19.87 7.83 -4.95
N SER A 155 -20.48 8.16 -6.08
CA SER A 155 -19.78 8.56 -7.30
C SER A 155 -18.87 9.79 -7.12
N GLU A 156 -19.26 10.72 -6.25
CA GLU A 156 -18.47 11.91 -5.91
C GLU A 156 -17.19 11.60 -5.15
N LEU A 157 -17.11 10.42 -4.51
CA LEU A 157 -15.92 9.93 -3.82
C LEU A 157 -15.06 9.01 -4.68
N ASN A 158 -15.50 8.67 -5.89
CA ASN A 158 -14.74 7.77 -6.77
C ASN A 158 -13.30 8.25 -6.99
N PRO A 159 -12.29 7.43 -6.71
CA PRO A 159 -10.90 7.79 -6.96
C PRO A 159 -10.62 7.91 -8.47
N GLU A 160 -9.47 8.42 -8.81
CA GLU A 160 -8.97 8.45 -10.17
C GLU A 160 -8.81 7.04 -10.76
N LYS A 161 -8.70 6.96 -12.09
CA LYS A 161 -8.38 5.70 -12.77
C LYS A 161 -7.00 5.21 -12.35
N GLY A 162 -6.93 3.94 -12.05
CA GLY A 162 -5.70 3.24 -11.71
C GLY A 162 -4.88 2.86 -12.95
N PRO A 163 -3.76 2.17 -12.71
CA PRO A 163 -2.90 1.71 -13.78
C PRO A 163 -3.63 0.69 -14.68
N ILE A 164 -3.27 0.69 -15.94
CA ILE A 164 -3.64 -0.36 -16.89
C ILE A 164 -2.59 -1.45 -16.80
N HIS A 165 -3.03 -2.69 -16.64
CA HIS A 165 -2.16 -3.85 -16.59
C HIS A 165 -1.97 -4.43 -18.00
N LEU A 166 -0.79 -4.97 -18.23
CA LEU A 166 -0.41 -5.62 -19.50
C LEU A 166 -0.71 -4.72 -20.71
N SER A 167 -0.35 -3.46 -20.59
CA SER A 167 -0.56 -2.47 -21.64
C SER A 167 0.49 -2.61 -22.76
N SER A 168 0.20 -2.01 -23.93
CA SER A 168 1.20 -1.91 -25.01
C SER A 168 2.45 -1.13 -24.59
N ASN A 169 2.34 -0.21 -23.62
CA ASN A 169 3.51 0.47 -23.07
C ASN A 169 4.38 -0.49 -22.24
N ASP A 170 3.77 -1.41 -21.48
CA ASP A 170 4.51 -2.43 -20.73
C ASP A 170 5.19 -3.40 -21.70
N ASP A 171 4.51 -3.81 -22.79
CA ASP A 171 5.09 -4.65 -23.84
C ASP A 171 6.28 -3.96 -24.51
N PHE A 172 6.14 -2.68 -24.85
CA PHE A 172 7.25 -1.88 -25.37
C PHE A 172 8.45 -1.90 -24.39
N MET A 173 8.20 -1.72 -23.08
CA MET A 173 9.28 -1.68 -22.10
C MET A 173 10.00 -3.03 -21.96
N ILE A 174 9.29 -4.15 -21.95
CA ILE A 174 9.89 -5.49 -21.88
C ILE A 174 10.77 -5.75 -23.11
N ASN A 175 10.27 -5.42 -24.33
CA ASN A 175 11.02 -5.60 -25.56
C ASN A 175 12.26 -4.67 -25.61
N LYS A 176 12.09 -3.41 -25.19
CA LYS A 176 13.20 -2.45 -25.09
C LYS A 176 14.28 -2.94 -24.12
N MET A 177 13.89 -3.48 -22.96
CA MET A 177 14.83 -4.08 -22.02
C MET A 177 15.59 -5.27 -22.60
N ALA A 178 14.95 -6.11 -23.42
CA ALA A 178 15.61 -7.21 -24.12
C ALA A 178 16.69 -6.69 -25.10
N GLU A 179 16.41 -5.61 -25.83
CA GLU A 179 17.36 -4.96 -26.75
C GLU A 179 18.55 -4.34 -26.02
N GLU A 180 18.30 -3.71 -24.84
CA GLU A 180 19.31 -3.00 -24.05
C GLU A 180 20.09 -3.90 -23.09
N ARG A 181 20.05 -5.22 -23.25
CA ARG A 181 20.64 -6.18 -22.30
C ARG A 181 22.10 -5.92 -21.97
N ASN A 182 22.88 -5.46 -22.95
CA ASN A 182 24.30 -5.17 -22.77
C ASN A 182 24.55 -3.92 -21.91
N ASN A 183 23.55 -3.06 -21.74
CA ASN A 183 23.65 -1.77 -21.05
C ASN A 183 22.98 -1.81 -19.66
N TRP A 184 22.50 -2.98 -19.19
CA TRP A 184 21.78 -3.07 -17.92
C TRP A 184 22.59 -2.60 -16.72
N SER A 185 23.92 -2.79 -16.73
CA SER A 185 24.78 -2.31 -15.65
C SER A 185 24.77 -0.79 -15.52
N ASP A 186 24.60 -0.06 -16.63
CA ASP A 186 24.55 1.40 -16.64
C ASP A 186 23.24 1.92 -16.07
N TYR A 187 22.12 1.22 -16.33
CA TYR A 187 20.80 1.62 -15.85
C TYR A 187 20.53 1.20 -14.41
N PHE A 188 20.93 -0.02 -14.02
CA PHE A 188 20.48 -0.63 -12.76
C PHE A 188 21.60 -0.88 -11.76
N GLY A 189 22.86 -0.66 -12.16
CA GLY A 189 24.05 -1.08 -11.42
C GLY A 189 24.36 -2.57 -11.62
N SER A 190 25.60 -2.95 -11.33
CA SER A 190 26.13 -4.30 -11.62
C SER A 190 25.38 -5.43 -10.91
N GLU A 191 24.94 -5.20 -9.68
CA GLU A 191 24.22 -6.19 -8.87
C GLU A 191 22.85 -6.51 -9.47
N ASN A 192 22.04 -5.49 -9.76
CA ASN A 192 20.71 -5.67 -10.37
C ASN A 192 20.82 -6.19 -11.81
N ALA A 193 21.83 -5.77 -12.58
CA ALA A 193 22.09 -6.30 -13.91
C ALA A 193 22.41 -7.79 -13.87
N SER A 194 23.19 -8.25 -12.90
CA SER A 194 23.48 -9.67 -12.69
C SER A 194 22.22 -10.46 -12.34
N LEU A 195 21.38 -9.90 -11.48
CA LEU A 195 20.09 -10.50 -11.09
C LEU A 195 19.13 -10.58 -12.28
N LEU A 196 19.02 -9.52 -13.09
CA LEU A 196 18.25 -9.51 -14.32
C LEU A 196 18.74 -10.58 -15.30
N ASN A 197 20.05 -10.69 -15.52
CA ASN A 197 20.62 -11.71 -16.40
C ASN A 197 20.28 -13.12 -15.93
N LEU A 198 20.33 -13.37 -14.63
CA LEU A 198 20.03 -14.68 -14.04
C LEU A 198 18.54 -15.06 -14.23
N HIS A 199 17.63 -14.10 -14.16
CA HIS A 199 16.18 -14.37 -14.13
C HIS A 199 15.44 -13.89 -15.38
N TRP A 200 16.15 -13.37 -16.39
CA TRP A 200 15.50 -12.76 -17.55
C TRP A 200 14.57 -13.71 -18.30
N ASP A 201 14.98 -14.94 -18.52
CA ASP A 201 14.16 -15.90 -19.26
C ASP A 201 12.84 -16.20 -18.53
N HIS A 202 12.87 -16.20 -17.19
CA HIS A 202 11.66 -16.34 -16.39
C HIS A 202 10.78 -15.10 -16.47
N ILE A 203 11.35 -13.90 -16.37
CA ILE A 203 10.63 -12.62 -16.51
C ILE A 203 9.98 -12.54 -17.88
N TYR A 204 10.75 -12.76 -18.93
CA TYR A 204 10.29 -12.64 -20.31
C TYR A 204 9.23 -13.69 -20.68
N SER A 205 9.42 -14.95 -20.25
CA SER A 205 8.42 -16.00 -20.44
C SER A 205 7.13 -15.74 -19.65
N THR A 206 7.24 -15.23 -18.44
CA THR A 206 6.07 -14.81 -17.62
C THR A 206 5.31 -13.72 -18.34
N TRP A 207 5.99 -12.67 -18.83
CA TRP A 207 5.36 -11.61 -19.63
C TRP A 207 4.62 -12.17 -20.83
N ASN A 208 5.29 -12.95 -21.67
CA ASN A 208 4.70 -13.50 -22.90
C ASN A 208 3.46 -14.36 -22.62
N ASN A 209 3.48 -15.13 -21.55
CA ASN A 209 2.34 -15.96 -21.16
C ASN A 209 1.15 -15.11 -20.69
N LEU A 210 1.40 -14.08 -19.90
CA LEU A 210 0.36 -13.18 -19.39
C LEU A 210 -0.22 -12.30 -20.50
N TYR A 211 0.64 -11.74 -21.36
CA TYR A 211 0.24 -10.79 -22.40
C TYR A 211 -0.58 -11.45 -23.52
N LYS A 212 -0.36 -12.74 -23.78
CA LYS A 212 -1.09 -13.51 -24.80
C LYS A 212 -2.42 -14.08 -24.31
N ASN A 213 -2.61 -14.14 -23.01
CA ASN A 213 -3.82 -14.72 -22.41
C ASN A 213 -4.77 -13.63 -21.95
N ASP A 214 -6.04 -13.82 -22.20
CA ASP A 214 -7.09 -12.93 -21.70
C ASP A 214 -7.35 -13.26 -20.23
N LEU A 215 -6.91 -12.37 -19.33
CA LEU A 215 -7.06 -12.56 -17.89
C LEU A 215 -8.44 -12.05 -17.44
N THR A 216 -9.20 -12.91 -16.80
CA THR A 216 -10.42 -12.49 -16.09
C THR A 216 -10.01 -11.68 -14.85
N CYS A 217 -10.05 -10.36 -14.97
CA CYS A 217 -9.60 -9.44 -13.93
C CYS A 217 -10.74 -8.79 -13.12
N GLY A 218 -11.99 -9.12 -13.46
CA GLY A 218 -13.17 -8.65 -12.77
C GLY A 218 -13.58 -7.22 -13.10
N LEU A 219 -14.56 -6.71 -12.36
CA LEU A 219 -15.12 -5.38 -12.56
C LEU A 219 -14.10 -4.27 -12.23
N ILE A 220 -14.23 -3.15 -12.96
CA ILE A 220 -13.46 -1.93 -12.68
C ILE A 220 -14.17 -1.16 -11.57
N VAL A 221 -13.61 -1.19 -10.38
CA VAL A 221 -14.18 -0.60 -9.17
C VAL A 221 -13.12 0.17 -8.37
N PRO A 222 -13.52 1.03 -7.43
CA PRO A 222 -12.57 1.59 -6.47
C PRO A 222 -11.89 0.48 -5.66
N CYS A 223 -10.56 0.50 -5.61
CA CYS A 223 -9.75 -0.48 -4.90
C CYS A 223 -8.65 0.22 -4.09
N HIS A 224 -8.40 -0.26 -2.89
CA HIS A 224 -7.15 0.02 -2.20
C HIS A 224 -6.12 -1.03 -2.63
N PHE A 225 -5.31 -0.73 -3.64
CA PHE A 225 -4.45 -1.74 -4.26
C PHE A 225 -3.05 -1.86 -3.63
N ASP A 226 -2.80 -1.11 -2.56
CA ASP A 226 -1.49 -1.07 -1.90
C ASP A 226 -1.59 -1.38 -0.41
N MET A 227 -2.30 -2.47 -0.06
CA MET A 227 -2.41 -2.93 1.33
C MET A 227 -1.14 -3.68 1.75
N HIS A 228 -0.03 -2.93 1.74
CA HIS A 228 1.24 -3.40 2.28
C HIS A 228 1.17 -3.66 3.79
N PRO A 229 2.06 -4.50 4.34
CA PRO A 229 2.16 -4.72 5.77
C PRO A 229 2.21 -3.45 6.62
N HIS A 230 2.91 -2.41 6.15
CA HIS A 230 3.01 -1.12 6.86
C HIS A 230 1.79 -0.19 6.67
N ASN A 231 0.85 -0.55 5.80
CA ASN A 231 -0.44 0.12 5.66
C ASN A 231 -1.55 -0.55 6.49
N LEU A 232 -1.20 -1.56 7.28
CA LEU A 232 -2.08 -2.24 8.20
C LEU A 232 -1.54 -2.13 9.63
N ILE A 233 -2.34 -1.57 10.53
CA ILE A 233 -2.02 -1.56 11.96
C ILE A 233 -2.76 -2.71 12.61
N ALA A 234 -2.02 -3.57 13.30
CA ALA A 234 -2.54 -4.70 14.04
C ALA A 234 -2.33 -4.54 15.55
N LYS A 235 -3.29 -5.02 16.32
CA LYS A 235 -3.27 -5.06 17.77
C LYS A 235 -4.02 -6.30 18.25
N ASP A 236 -3.43 -7.04 19.18
CA ASP A 236 -4.04 -8.24 19.80
C ASP A 236 -4.54 -9.28 18.77
N GLY A 237 -3.82 -9.44 17.65
CA GLY A 237 -4.14 -10.40 16.58
C GLY A 237 -5.18 -9.90 15.55
N GLU A 238 -5.62 -8.65 15.64
CA GLU A 238 -6.60 -8.06 14.74
C GLU A 238 -6.04 -6.82 14.02
N VAL A 239 -6.44 -6.64 12.76
CA VAL A 239 -6.19 -5.39 12.04
C VAL A 239 -7.18 -4.33 12.54
N VAL A 240 -6.63 -3.29 13.19
CA VAL A 240 -7.41 -2.21 13.82
C VAL A 240 -7.45 -0.93 12.99
N ALA A 241 -6.56 -0.78 12.01
CA ALA A 241 -6.63 0.32 11.05
C ALA A 241 -5.96 -0.03 9.71
N VAL A 242 -6.62 0.38 8.61
CA VAL A 242 -6.06 0.46 7.26
C VAL A 242 -5.64 1.91 7.01
N LEU A 243 -4.45 2.09 6.45
CA LEU A 243 -3.82 3.39 6.22
C LEU A 243 -3.62 3.64 4.72
N ASP A 244 -3.22 4.85 4.38
CA ASP A 244 -2.72 5.28 3.06
C ASP A 244 -3.71 5.12 1.89
N PHE A 245 -4.86 5.75 2.03
CA PHE A 245 -5.90 5.78 0.99
C PHE A 245 -5.55 6.62 -0.25
N ASP A 246 -4.39 7.28 -0.28
CA ASP A 246 -3.84 7.95 -1.46
C ASP A 246 -3.65 6.97 -2.62
N SER A 247 -3.38 5.70 -2.29
CA SER A 247 -3.26 4.60 -3.25
C SER A 247 -4.60 4.05 -3.76
N CYS A 248 -5.74 4.54 -3.26
CA CYS A 248 -7.04 4.09 -3.74
C CYS A 248 -7.26 4.54 -5.19
N LYS A 249 -7.53 3.59 -6.08
CA LYS A 249 -7.71 3.83 -7.52
C LYS A 249 -8.88 3.03 -8.06
N LYS A 250 -9.50 3.53 -9.14
CA LYS A 250 -10.51 2.77 -9.88
C LYS A 250 -9.82 1.85 -10.87
N MET A 251 -9.84 0.54 -10.62
CA MET A 251 -9.11 -0.47 -11.38
C MET A 251 -9.80 -1.84 -11.33
N PRO A 252 -9.41 -2.81 -12.16
CA PRO A 252 -9.96 -4.15 -12.07
C PRO A 252 -9.67 -4.79 -10.72
N LEU A 253 -10.74 -5.30 -10.09
CA LEU A 253 -10.72 -5.83 -8.73
C LEU A 253 -9.69 -6.95 -8.54
N GLY A 254 -9.59 -7.86 -9.50
CA GLY A 254 -8.73 -9.04 -9.42
C GLY A 254 -7.26 -8.70 -9.19
N TYR A 255 -6.72 -7.67 -9.85
CA TYR A 255 -5.32 -7.24 -9.65
C TYR A 255 -5.08 -6.74 -8.22
N SER A 256 -6.02 -5.94 -7.69
CA SER A 256 -5.91 -5.44 -6.33
C SER A 256 -5.95 -6.57 -5.30
N LEU A 257 -6.91 -7.48 -5.40
CA LEU A 257 -7.06 -8.59 -4.46
C LEU A 257 -5.86 -9.54 -4.51
N ALA A 258 -5.42 -9.90 -5.71
CA ALA A 258 -4.33 -10.86 -5.89
C ALA A 258 -2.99 -10.30 -5.37
N PHE A 259 -2.70 -9.03 -5.65
CA PHE A 259 -1.47 -8.42 -5.14
C PHE A 259 -1.49 -8.22 -3.63
N ASN A 260 -2.63 -7.81 -3.05
CA ASN A 260 -2.77 -7.70 -1.60
C ASN A 260 -2.60 -9.08 -0.92
N ALA A 261 -3.20 -10.15 -1.49
CA ALA A 261 -3.01 -11.51 -1.00
C ALA A 261 -1.54 -11.94 -1.04
N LEU A 262 -0.83 -11.70 -2.15
CA LEU A 262 0.60 -11.98 -2.28
C LEU A 262 1.40 -11.28 -1.17
N LYS A 263 1.21 -9.99 -0.98
CA LYS A 263 1.97 -9.19 0.00
C LYS A 263 1.71 -9.62 1.44
N GLN A 264 0.46 -9.91 1.78
CA GLN A 264 0.08 -10.25 3.14
C GLN A 264 0.49 -11.69 3.51
N CYS A 265 0.31 -12.67 2.60
CA CYS A 265 0.80 -14.04 2.81
C CYS A 265 2.32 -14.08 2.89
N ARG A 266 3.01 -13.35 2.02
CA ARG A 266 4.46 -13.22 2.02
C ARG A 266 4.99 -12.71 3.35
N GLN A 267 4.38 -11.68 3.92
CA GLN A 267 4.79 -11.13 5.20
C GLN A 267 4.70 -12.15 6.33
N PHE A 268 3.58 -12.86 6.43
CA PHE A 268 3.43 -13.94 7.40
C PHE A 268 4.53 -14.98 7.25
N LEU A 269 4.75 -15.48 6.04
CA LEU A 269 5.74 -16.54 5.77
C LEU A 269 7.19 -16.10 6.03
N SER A 270 7.48 -14.82 5.84
CA SER A 270 8.81 -14.28 6.12
C SER A 270 9.15 -14.19 7.61
N LEU A 271 8.14 -14.14 8.46
CA LEU A 271 8.29 -13.98 9.91
C LEU A 271 7.90 -15.23 10.70
N SER A 272 7.07 -16.11 10.13
CA SER A 272 6.62 -17.33 10.78
C SER A 272 7.78 -18.31 10.93
N LYS A 273 7.88 -18.92 12.11
CA LYS A 273 8.80 -20.03 12.40
C LYS A 273 8.10 -21.38 12.31
N GLU A 274 6.83 -21.40 11.98
CA GLU A 274 6.03 -22.61 11.88
C GLU A 274 6.37 -23.38 10.60
N ASN A 275 6.41 -24.68 10.67
CA ASN A 275 6.55 -25.55 9.51
C ASN A 275 5.16 -25.76 8.86
N ILE A 276 4.68 -24.69 8.18
CA ILE A 276 3.39 -24.66 7.50
C ILE A 276 3.58 -24.69 5.99
N SER A 277 2.67 -25.36 5.29
CA SER A 277 2.65 -25.33 3.83
C SER A 277 2.32 -23.93 3.31
N TYR A 278 3.15 -23.39 2.42
CA TYR A 278 2.96 -22.10 1.78
C TYR A 278 1.59 -22.01 1.07
N LYS A 279 1.24 -23.07 0.35
CA LYS A 279 -0.07 -23.18 -0.31
C LYS A 279 -1.21 -23.15 0.71
N GLN A 280 -1.09 -23.83 1.84
CA GLN A 280 -2.12 -23.83 2.89
C GLN A 280 -2.35 -22.43 3.45
N VAL A 281 -1.29 -21.62 3.60
CA VAL A 281 -1.40 -20.21 4.02
C VAL A 281 -2.20 -19.42 3.01
N ALA A 282 -1.86 -19.54 1.72
CA ALA A 282 -2.58 -18.86 0.65
C ALA A 282 -4.04 -19.31 0.55
N ASP A 283 -4.31 -20.62 0.59
CA ASP A 283 -5.67 -21.16 0.52
C ASP A 283 -6.54 -20.67 1.69
N ASN A 284 -6.00 -20.65 2.91
CA ASN A 284 -6.70 -20.13 4.08
C ASN A 284 -6.96 -18.64 3.97
N TYR A 285 -5.98 -17.87 3.50
CA TYR A 285 -6.13 -16.44 3.24
C TYR A 285 -7.25 -16.18 2.23
N LEU A 286 -7.19 -16.84 1.06
CA LEU A 286 -8.18 -16.70 -0.01
C LEU A 286 -9.58 -17.11 0.43
N LYS A 287 -9.72 -18.17 1.20
CA LYS A 287 -11.00 -18.59 1.77
C LYS A 287 -11.63 -17.49 2.63
N ASN A 288 -10.86 -16.86 3.52
CA ASN A 288 -11.34 -15.76 4.36
C ASN A 288 -11.68 -14.51 3.54
N LEU A 289 -10.83 -14.15 2.55
CA LEU A 289 -11.05 -13.05 1.63
C LEU A 289 -12.35 -13.21 0.84
N ILE A 290 -12.52 -14.36 0.16
CA ILE A 290 -13.68 -14.67 -0.69
C ILE A 290 -14.97 -14.67 0.16
N SER A 291 -14.91 -15.28 1.34
CA SER A 291 -16.04 -15.27 2.26
C SER A 291 -16.44 -13.84 2.68
N ALA A 292 -15.47 -12.98 2.95
CA ALA A 292 -15.73 -11.60 3.41
C ALA A 292 -16.23 -10.67 2.29
N ILE A 293 -15.71 -10.84 1.06
CA ILE A 293 -16.16 -10.02 -0.08
C ILE A 293 -17.54 -10.44 -0.58
N SER A 294 -17.90 -11.73 -0.44
CA SER A 294 -19.21 -12.28 -0.82
C SER A 294 -19.61 -11.98 -2.27
N LEU A 295 -18.67 -12.02 -3.20
CA LEU A 295 -18.86 -11.88 -4.63
C LEU A 295 -18.46 -13.19 -5.32
N GLU A 296 -19.41 -13.85 -5.97
CA GLU A 296 -19.22 -15.17 -6.57
C GLU A 296 -18.10 -15.20 -7.60
N GLU A 297 -17.98 -14.16 -8.43
CA GLU A 297 -16.96 -14.05 -9.47
C GLU A 297 -15.52 -14.12 -8.94
N VAL A 298 -15.27 -13.64 -7.69
CA VAL A 298 -13.93 -13.63 -7.08
C VAL A 298 -13.40 -15.04 -6.87
N SER A 299 -14.27 -16.02 -6.66
CA SER A 299 -13.88 -17.43 -6.51
C SER A 299 -13.29 -18.03 -7.79
N SER A 300 -13.57 -17.44 -8.95
CA SER A 300 -13.07 -17.86 -10.26
C SER A 300 -11.78 -17.16 -10.70
N TYR A 301 -11.26 -16.22 -9.91
CA TYR A 301 -10.06 -15.47 -10.29
C TYR A 301 -8.80 -16.34 -10.23
N ASP A 302 -7.97 -16.22 -11.27
CA ASP A 302 -6.62 -16.78 -11.28
C ASP A 302 -5.66 -15.87 -10.49
N PHE A 303 -5.60 -16.07 -9.18
CA PHE A 303 -4.76 -15.28 -8.28
C PHE A 303 -3.27 -15.34 -8.62
N LEU A 304 -2.80 -16.46 -9.20
CA LEU A 304 -1.43 -16.58 -9.68
C LEU A 304 -1.14 -15.60 -10.81
N SER A 305 -1.91 -15.69 -11.89
CA SER A 305 -1.71 -14.85 -13.07
C SER A 305 -1.96 -13.37 -12.77
N LEU A 306 -2.97 -13.05 -11.96
CA LEU A 306 -3.28 -11.67 -11.56
C LEU A 306 -2.18 -11.06 -10.67
N SER A 307 -1.63 -11.83 -9.71
CA SER A 307 -0.49 -11.38 -8.89
C SER A 307 0.72 -11.11 -9.77
N LYS A 308 1.07 -12.04 -10.67
CA LYS A 308 2.19 -11.88 -11.58
C LYS A 308 2.00 -10.69 -12.53
N ALA A 309 0.79 -10.43 -13.00
CA ALA A 309 0.51 -9.30 -13.87
C ALA A 309 0.79 -7.95 -13.17
N GLU A 310 0.40 -7.79 -11.90
CA GLU A 310 0.73 -6.58 -11.14
C GLU A 310 2.24 -6.48 -10.87
N VAL A 311 2.90 -7.58 -10.54
CA VAL A 311 4.36 -7.61 -10.35
C VAL A 311 5.08 -7.22 -11.65
N MET A 312 4.66 -7.77 -12.80
CA MET A 312 5.22 -7.43 -14.11
C MET A 312 5.02 -5.96 -14.46
N ARG A 313 3.84 -5.40 -14.21
CA ARG A 313 3.59 -3.97 -14.38
C ARG A 313 4.56 -3.11 -13.55
N ARG A 314 4.85 -3.52 -12.28
CA ARG A 314 5.82 -2.82 -11.41
C ARG A 314 7.26 -2.94 -11.94
N ILE A 315 7.64 -4.09 -12.47
CA ILE A 315 8.94 -4.28 -13.14
C ILE A 315 9.04 -3.35 -14.36
N CYS A 316 8.00 -3.31 -15.21
CA CYS A 316 7.95 -2.40 -16.35
C CYS A 316 8.01 -0.92 -15.95
N LEU A 317 7.38 -0.55 -14.83
CA LEU A 317 7.47 0.81 -14.28
C LEU A 317 8.92 1.15 -13.89
N ILE A 318 9.63 0.25 -13.20
CA ILE A 318 11.04 0.45 -12.84
C ILE A 318 11.89 0.58 -14.11
N PHE A 319 11.65 -0.25 -15.11
CA PHE A 319 12.36 -0.15 -16.39
C PHE A 319 12.12 1.19 -17.06
N ARG A 320 10.86 1.65 -17.12
CA ARG A 320 10.51 2.93 -17.71
C ARG A 320 11.20 4.10 -17.01
N ILE A 321 11.13 4.15 -15.68
CA ILE A 321 11.74 5.22 -14.89
C ILE A 321 13.25 5.30 -15.14
N ASN A 322 13.92 4.16 -15.25
CA ASN A 322 15.36 4.14 -15.54
C ASN A 322 15.68 4.51 -16.99
N LEU A 323 14.99 3.91 -17.96
CA LEU A 323 15.32 4.07 -19.37
C LEU A 323 14.85 5.40 -19.97
N LEU A 324 13.70 5.90 -19.53
CA LEU A 324 13.08 7.10 -20.12
C LEU A 324 13.25 8.34 -19.25
N ASP A 325 13.17 8.19 -17.94
CA ASP A 325 13.23 9.31 -17.00
C ASP A 325 14.65 9.49 -16.40
N ASN A 326 15.57 8.57 -16.74
CA ASN A 326 16.94 8.53 -16.23
C ASN A 326 17.01 8.65 -14.70
N ASN A 327 16.10 7.95 -13.99
CA ASN A 327 15.96 7.97 -12.55
C ASN A 327 16.14 6.57 -11.97
N SER A 328 17.11 6.42 -11.05
CA SER A 328 17.48 5.15 -10.41
C SER A 328 16.90 4.96 -9.00
N ASP A 329 16.06 5.88 -8.52
CA ASP A 329 15.55 5.85 -7.14
C ASP A 329 14.82 4.55 -6.78
N TRP A 330 14.24 3.88 -7.78
CA TRP A 330 13.48 2.64 -7.61
C TRP A 330 14.30 1.35 -7.84
N ASN A 331 15.59 1.46 -8.13
CA ASN A 331 16.43 0.29 -8.40
C ASN A 331 16.51 -0.68 -7.23
N HIS A 332 16.44 -0.19 -6.00
CA HIS A 332 16.41 -1.02 -4.79
C HIS A 332 15.15 -1.89 -4.65
N VAL A 333 14.09 -1.59 -5.40
CA VAL A 333 12.83 -2.35 -5.39
C VAL A 333 12.84 -3.51 -6.40
N LEU A 334 13.70 -3.44 -7.43
CA LEU A 334 13.72 -4.43 -8.51
C LEU A 334 13.97 -5.88 -8.01
N PRO A 335 14.93 -6.15 -7.12
CA PRO A 335 15.13 -7.49 -6.57
C PRO A 335 13.89 -8.06 -5.88
N ILE A 336 13.16 -7.20 -5.18
CA ILE A 336 11.92 -7.56 -4.47
C ILE A 336 10.83 -7.95 -5.46
N GLN A 337 10.67 -7.19 -6.56
CA GLN A 337 9.68 -7.52 -7.58
C GLN A 337 10.02 -8.82 -8.30
N ILE A 338 11.29 -9.08 -8.60
CA ILE A 338 11.72 -10.35 -9.19
C ILE A 338 11.41 -11.52 -8.23
N ALA A 339 11.71 -11.37 -6.93
CA ALA A 339 11.37 -12.39 -5.93
C ALA A 339 9.85 -12.66 -5.88
N HIS A 340 9.02 -11.62 -5.98
CA HIS A 340 7.56 -11.76 -5.97
C HIS A 340 7.02 -12.64 -7.11
N LEU A 341 7.67 -12.71 -8.28
CA LEU A 341 7.26 -13.63 -9.36
C LEU A 341 7.37 -15.08 -8.91
N PHE A 342 8.45 -15.45 -8.23
CA PHE A 342 8.66 -16.79 -7.72
C PHE A 342 7.78 -17.09 -6.51
N GLU A 343 7.61 -16.12 -5.62
CA GLU A 343 6.76 -16.24 -4.44
C GLU A 343 5.29 -16.45 -4.84
N ALA A 344 4.82 -15.80 -5.92
CA ALA A 344 3.49 -16.04 -6.45
C ALA A 344 3.31 -17.50 -6.95
N ASP A 345 4.34 -18.07 -7.62
CA ASP A 345 4.31 -19.48 -8.01
C ASP A 345 4.19 -20.42 -6.80
N ILE A 346 4.92 -20.13 -5.73
CA ILE A 346 4.93 -20.97 -4.52
C ILE A 346 3.59 -20.89 -3.78
N LEU A 347 2.98 -19.71 -3.75
CA LEU A 347 1.73 -19.47 -3.01
C LEU A 347 0.49 -19.96 -3.77
N PHE A 348 0.39 -19.66 -5.07
CA PHE A 348 -0.87 -19.77 -5.80
C PHE A 348 -0.86 -20.83 -6.92
N LYS A 349 0.28 -21.47 -7.22
CA LYS A 349 0.31 -22.54 -8.22
C LYS A 349 -0.37 -23.80 -7.68
N ASN A 350 -1.31 -24.34 -8.47
CA ASN A 350 -2.02 -25.60 -8.17
C ASN A 350 -1.11 -26.82 -8.28
#